data_0717ade9cf1e5a0ad1cff43d7a9b8c5d
#
_entry.id   0717ade9cf1e5a0ad1cff43d7a9b8c5d
#
_cell.length_a   1.000
_cell.length_b   1.000
_cell.length_c   1.000
_cell.angle_alpha   90.00
_cell.angle_beta   90.00
_cell.angle_gamma   90.00
#
_symmetry.space_group_name_H-M   'P 1'
#
loop_
_entity.id
_entity.type
_entity.pdbx_description
1 polymer ?
#
loop_
_entity_poly.entity_id
_entity_poly.type
_entity_poly.pdbx_seq_one_letter_code
_entity_poly.pdbx_strand_id
1 'polypeptide(L)'
;MNEIIKKNGVTFGMILGLFSVLFTTAIYVTDLQLFTSWWIGLASFAIAIAIGIVLVSKTKKQMGTMTFKEGFTVYFVAALIGSFISQLYNYILFNFIDVQAKETIKEITMKYTSDMLAKFGTPAAAINETMQKMAETDNYSIGNILFGLAIILVFQAIFGLILAAIFKSKSNQGL
;
A
#
# COMPACT_ATOMS: atom_id res chain seq x y z
N MET A 1 23.85 3.31 8.23
CA MET A 1 22.70 4.15 7.75
C MET A 1 22.77 5.47 8.48
N ASN A 2 22.66 6.61 7.78
CA ASN A 2 22.67 7.93 8.39
C ASN A 2 21.51 8.06 9.40
N GLU A 3 21.75 8.71 10.54
CA GLU A 3 20.78 8.92 11.62
C GLU A 3 19.50 9.63 11.15
N ILE A 4 19.66 10.66 10.28
CA ILE A 4 18.53 11.40 9.70
C ILE A 4 17.65 10.47 8.85
N ILE A 5 18.26 9.63 8.03
CA ILE A 5 17.55 8.64 7.18
C ILE A 5 16.78 7.67 8.05
N LYS A 6 17.43 7.10 9.08
CA LYS A 6 16.80 6.18 10.01
C LYS A 6 15.61 6.83 10.73
N LYS A 7 15.83 8.00 11.33
CA LYS A 7 14.79 8.73 12.07
C LYS A 7 13.61 9.09 11.18
N ASN A 8 13.87 9.69 10.01
CA ASN A 8 12.80 10.09 9.10
C ASN A 8 12.07 8.88 8.51
N GLY A 9 12.79 7.83 8.08
CA GLY A 9 12.19 6.61 7.57
C GLY A 9 11.24 5.96 8.59
N VAL A 10 11.68 5.83 9.84
CA VAL A 10 10.83 5.27 10.90
C VAL A 10 9.65 6.19 11.21
N THR A 11 9.87 7.49 11.40
CA THR A 11 8.81 8.45 11.72
C THR A 11 7.73 8.48 10.65
N PHE A 12 8.11 8.57 9.38
CA PHE A 12 7.15 8.61 8.27
C PHE A 12 6.52 7.23 8.00
N GLY A 13 7.24 6.15 8.29
CA GLY A 13 6.66 4.81 8.27
C GLY A 13 5.53 4.65 9.29
N MET A 14 5.72 5.16 10.50
CA MET A 14 4.67 5.21 11.52
C MET A 14 3.49 6.10 11.08
N ILE A 15 3.76 7.26 10.46
CA ILE A 15 2.71 8.13 9.91
C ILE A 15 1.91 7.41 8.81
N LEU A 16 2.58 6.74 7.87
CA LEU A 16 1.93 5.97 6.82
C LEU A 16 1.11 4.81 7.39
N GLY A 17 1.65 4.10 8.36
CA GLY A 17 0.94 3.03 9.06
C GLY A 17 -0.31 3.53 9.78
N LEU A 18 -0.18 4.61 10.56
CA LEU A 18 -1.32 5.23 11.25
C LEU A 18 -2.38 5.75 10.27
N PHE A 19 -1.95 6.42 9.19
CA PHE A 19 -2.86 6.83 8.12
C PHE A 19 -3.63 5.63 7.56
N SER A 20 -2.94 4.52 7.24
CA SER A 20 -3.59 3.32 6.72
C SER A 20 -4.59 2.73 7.71
N VAL A 21 -4.24 2.65 8.99
CA VAL A 21 -5.14 2.17 10.05
C VAL A 21 -6.40 3.03 10.12
N LEU A 22 -6.24 4.35 10.21
CA LEU A 22 -7.37 5.29 10.29
C LEU A 22 -8.23 5.25 9.02
N PHE A 23 -7.61 5.17 7.85
CA PHE A 23 -8.30 5.11 6.57
C PHE A 23 -9.10 3.81 6.43
N THR A 24 -8.49 2.66 6.72
CA THR A 24 -9.18 1.36 6.73
C THR A 24 -10.33 1.34 7.74
N THR A 25 -10.11 1.88 8.94
CA THR A 25 -11.15 1.97 9.97
C THR A 25 -12.32 2.84 9.50
N ALA A 26 -12.03 3.99 8.89
CA ALA A 26 -13.07 4.88 8.36
C ALA A 26 -13.93 4.17 7.30
N ILE A 27 -13.32 3.45 6.36
CA ILE A 27 -14.03 2.64 5.37
C ILE A 27 -14.88 1.56 6.06
N TYR A 28 -14.25 0.82 6.97
CA TYR A 28 -14.89 -0.30 7.69
C TYR A 28 -16.16 0.14 8.46
N VAL A 29 -16.10 1.28 9.14
CA VAL A 29 -17.24 1.77 9.94
C VAL A 29 -18.29 2.51 9.11
N THR A 30 -17.96 2.95 7.90
CA THR A 30 -18.87 3.71 7.03
C THR A 30 -19.63 2.79 6.09
N ASP A 31 -18.94 2.05 5.24
CA ASP A 31 -19.53 1.14 4.26
C ASP A 31 -18.46 0.21 3.68
N LEU A 32 -18.66 -1.10 3.85
CA LEU A 32 -17.75 -2.12 3.32
C LEU A 32 -17.65 -2.12 1.78
N GLN A 33 -18.64 -1.59 1.06
CA GLN A 33 -18.59 -1.46 -0.40
C GLN A 33 -17.47 -0.52 -0.86
N LEU A 34 -17.04 0.42 -0.02
CA LEU A 34 -15.95 1.34 -0.32
C LEU A 34 -14.60 0.64 -0.53
N PHE A 35 -14.43 -0.59 -0.01
CA PHE A 35 -13.21 -1.39 -0.28
C PHE A 35 -13.04 -1.75 -1.76
N THR A 36 -14.14 -1.81 -2.54
CA THR A 36 -14.11 -2.08 -3.98
C THR A 36 -14.16 -0.83 -4.84
N SER A 37 -14.29 0.34 -4.23
CA SER A 37 -14.41 1.62 -4.94
C SER A 37 -13.07 2.10 -5.45
N TRP A 38 -12.89 2.11 -6.77
CA TRP A 38 -11.61 2.47 -7.42
C TRP A 38 -11.09 3.87 -7.06
N TRP A 39 -11.99 4.86 -6.89
CA TRP A 39 -11.62 6.23 -6.54
C TRP A 39 -11.10 6.35 -5.10
N ILE A 40 -11.58 5.50 -4.18
CA ILE A 40 -11.06 5.40 -2.81
C ILE A 40 -9.62 4.88 -2.83
N GLY A 41 -9.35 3.85 -3.64
CA GLY A 41 -8.00 3.35 -3.85
C GLY A 41 -7.06 4.42 -4.41
N LEU A 42 -7.52 5.18 -5.43
CA LEU A 42 -6.74 6.29 -5.99
C LEU A 42 -6.50 7.41 -4.98
N ALA A 43 -7.48 7.80 -4.18
CA ALA A 43 -7.32 8.82 -3.15
C ALA A 43 -6.30 8.40 -2.09
N SER A 44 -6.40 7.17 -1.59
CA SER A 44 -5.43 6.61 -0.64
C SER A 44 -4.01 6.59 -1.21
N PHE A 45 -3.87 6.16 -2.46
CA PHE A 45 -2.60 6.11 -3.16
C PHE A 45 -1.99 7.51 -3.36
N ALA A 46 -2.79 8.48 -3.78
CA ALA A 46 -2.33 9.87 -3.94
C ALA A 46 -1.83 10.48 -2.62
N ILE A 47 -2.54 10.22 -1.50
CA ILE A 47 -2.12 10.67 -0.18
C ILE A 47 -0.80 9.99 0.24
N ALA A 48 -0.67 8.68 0.03
CA ALA A 48 0.56 7.95 0.35
C ALA A 48 1.77 8.48 -0.45
N ILE A 49 1.58 8.78 -1.74
CA ILE A 49 2.60 9.42 -2.57
C ILE A 49 2.97 10.81 -2.02
N ALA A 50 1.98 11.64 -1.67
CA ALA A 50 2.23 12.97 -1.12
C ALA A 50 3.07 12.89 0.17
N ILE A 51 2.75 11.95 1.07
CA ILE A 51 3.54 11.70 2.28
C ILE A 51 4.97 11.28 1.91
N GLY A 52 5.13 10.41 0.91
CA GLY A 52 6.44 9.98 0.41
C GLY A 52 7.28 11.13 -0.15
N ILE A 53 6.68 12.02 -0.92
CA ILE A 53 7.32 13.24 -1.46
C ILE A 53 7.78 14.14 -0.30
N VAL A 54 6.92 14.39 0.69
CA VAL A 54 7.25 15.18 1.87
C VAL A 54 8.42 14.55 2.64
N LEU A 55 8.40 13.23 2.83
CA LEU A 55 9.48 12.49 3.50
C LEU A 55 10.81 12.71 2.81
N VAL A 56 10.89 12.43 1.51
CA VAL A 56 12.16 12.51 0.77
C VAL A 56 12.64 13.96 0.67
N SER A 57 11.74 14.91 0.42
CA SER A 57 12.06 16.35 0.39
C SER A 57 12.56 16.86 1.73
N LYS A 58 11.89 16.53 2.84
CA LYS A 58 12.31 16.91 4.20
C LYS A 58 13.67 16.33 4.54
N THR A 59 13.89 15.06 4.22
CA THR A 59 15.18 14.39 4.47
C THR A 59 16.30 15.06 3.71
N LYS A 60 16.09 15.37 2.42
CA LYS A 60 17.06 16.11 1.61
C LYS A 60 17.40 17.48 2.21
N LYS A 61 16.39 18.24 2.65
CA LYS A 61 16.62 19.55 3.31
C LYS A 61 17.46 19.43 4.58
N GLN A 62 17.26 18.39 5.38
CA GLN A 62 18.01 18.17 6.61
C GLN A 62 19.43 17.70 6.37
N MET A 63 19.69 16.99 5.27
CA MET A 63 21.01 16.47 4.92
C MET A 63 21.85 17.48 4.10
N GLY A 64 21.21 18.50 3.50
CA GLY A 64 21.84 19.42 2.54
C GLY A 64 22.03 18.77 1.16
N THR A 65 22.67 17.61 1.10
CA THR A 65 22.85 16.79 -0.10
C THR A 65 22.30 15.39 0.14
N MET A 66 21.79 14.76 -0.90
CA MET A 66 21.23 13.41 -0.80
C MET A 66 21.56 12.61 -2.07
N THR A 67 22.17 11.46 -1.90
CA THR A 67 22.45 10.52 -2.99
C THR A 67 21.17 9.77 -3.38
N PHE A 68 21.20 9.16 -4.56
CA PHE A 68 20.11 8.27 -5.01
C PHE A 68 19.82 7.15 -4.00
N LYS A 69 20.87 6.49 -3.51
CA LYS A 69 20.77 5.40 -2.53
C LYS A 69 20.11 5.86 -1.22
N GLU A 70 20.46 7.03 -0.73
CA GLU A 70 19.90 7.61 0.48
C GLU A 70 18.42 7.96 0.33
N GLY A 71 18.04 8.56 -0.82
CA GLY A 71 16.66 8.85 -1.16
C GLY A 71 15.79 7.60 -1.25
N PHE A 72 16.30 6.56 -1.92
CA PHE A 72 15.63 5.26 -1.97
C PHE A 72 15.50 4.64 -0.58
N THR A 73 16.57 4.62 0.20
CA THR A 73 16.58 3.97 1.52
C THR A 73 15.57 4.62 2.47
N VAL A 74 15.52 5.96 2.54
CA VAL A 74 14.56 6.63 3.45
C VAL A 74 13.11 6.35 3.08
N TYR A 75 12.81 6.35 1.79
CA TYR A 75 11.45 6.02 1.31
C TYR A 75 11.11 4.56 1.58
N PHE A 76 11.99 3.62 1.21
CA PHE A 76 11.71 2.20 1.32
C PHE A 76 11.58 1.73 2.78
N VAL A 77 12.36 2.30 3.71
CA VAL A 77 12.21 2.04 5.15
C VAL A 77 10.82 2.50 5.63
N ALA A 78 10.38 3.69 5.22
CA ALA A 78 9.05 4.17 5.59
C ALA A 78 7.94 3.32 4.98
N ALA A 79 8.06 2.96 3.71
CA ALA A 79 7.11 2.08 3.02
C ALA A 79 7.01 0.70 3.68
N LEU A 80 8.14 0.10 4.04
CA LEU A 80 8.20 -1.19 4.73
C LEU A 80 7.46 -1.15 6.07
N ILE A 81 7.76 -0.17 6.90
CA ILE A 81 7.14 -0.02 8.23
C ILE A 81 5.64 0.27 8.07
N GLY A 82 5.27 1.21 7.20
CA GLY A 82 3.87 1.57 6.97
C GLY A 82 3.04 0.39 6.44
N SER A 83 3.57 -0.35 5.47
CA SER A 83 2.89 -1.53 4.91
C SER A 83 2.76 -2.65 5.95
N PHE A 84 3.79 -2.87 6.77
CA PHE A 84 3.72 -3.88 7.82
C PHE A 84 2.63 -3.55 8.85
N ILE A 85 2.56 -2.30 9.32
CA ILE A 85 1.52 -1.84 10.26
C ILE A 85 0.13 -2.01 9.63
N SER A 86 -0.04 -1.61 8.37
CA SER A 86 -1.30 -1.75 7.64
C SER A 86 -1.75 -3.20 7.55
N GLN A 87 -0.86 -4.10 7.15
CA GLN A 87 -1.19 -5.52 6.99
C GLN A 87 -1.46 -6.21 8.33
N LEU A 88 -0.70 -5.86 9.36
CA LEU A 88 -0.94 -6.36 10.71
C LEU A 88 -2.32 -5.94 11.23
N TYR A 89 -2.70 -4.68 11.00
CA TYR A 89 -4.01 -4.17 11.37
C TYR A 89 -5.14 -4.92 10.62
N ASN A 90 -5.03 -5.07 9.30
CA ASN A 90 -5.99 -5.80 8.50
C ASN A 90 -6.13 -7.27 8.95
N TYR A 91 -4.99 -7.90 9.26
CA TYR A 91 -4.99 -9.26 9.79
C TYR A 91 -5.76 -9.38 11.10
N ILE A 92 -5.51 -8.47 12.04
CA ILE A 92 -6.19 -8.47 13.35
C ILE A 92 -7.68 -8.14 13.18
N LEU A 93 -8.01 -7.09 12.40
CA LEU A 93 -9.40 -6.67 12.20
C LEU A 93 -10.26 -7.79 11.62
N PHE A 94 -9.82 -8.42 10.54
CA PHE A 94 -10.62 -9.35 9.77
C PHE A 94 -10.50 -10.82 10.18
N ASN A 95 -9.56 -11.18 11.07
CA ASN A 95 -9.49 -12.55 11.58
C ASN A 95 -9.87 -12.69 13.06
N PHE A 96 -9.85 -11.58 13.83
CA PHE A 96 -10.09 -11.67 15.28
C PHE A 96 -11.18 -10.72 15.77
N ILE A 97 -11.34 -9.54 15.13
CA ILE A 97 -12.32 -8.53 15.59
C ILE A 97 -13.66 -8.72 14.87
N ASP A 98 -13.65 -8.78 13.54
CA ASP A 98 -14.87 -8.94 12.74
C ASP A 98 -14.64 -9.88 11.54
N VAL A 99 -14.76 -11.18 11.83
CA VAL A 99 -14.65 -12.23 10.80
C VAL A 99 -15.81 -12.16 9.79
N GLN A 100 -16.99 -11.67 10.22
CA GLN A 100 -18.15 -11.56 9.33
C GLN A 100 -17.93 -10.47 8.27
N ALA A 101 -17.31 -9.35 8.64
CA ALA A 101 -16.95 -8.30 7.67
C ALA A 101 -16.00 -8.83 6.57
N LYS A 102 -15.10 -9.76 6.90
CA LYS A 102 -14.22 -10.42 5.93
C LYS A 102 -15.03 -11.14 4.85
N GLU A 103 -16.01 -11.93 5.23
CA GLU A 103 -16.86 -12.67 4.28
C GLU A 103 -17.71 -11.69 3.45
N THR A 104 -18.27 -10.67 4.08
CA THR A 104 -19.02 -9.62 3.37
C THR A 104 -18.19 -8.91 2.33
N ILE A 105 -16.95 -8.52 2.65
CA ILE A 105 -16.03 -7.89 1.69
C ILE A 105 -15.69 -8.85 0.55
N LYS A 106 -15.53 -10.14 0.83
CA LYS A 106 -15.29 -11.17 -0.18
C LYS A 106 -16.45 -11.25 -1.17
N GLU A 107 -17.70 -11.32 -0.67
CA GLU A 107 -18.90 -11.34 -1.50
C GLU A 107 -19.04 -10.09 -2.37
N ILE A 108 -18.84 -8.89 -1.79
CA ILE A 108 -18.86 -7.63 -2.53
C ILE A 108 -17.80 -7.62 -3.63
N THR A 109 -16.58 -8.08 -3.32
CA THR A 109 -15.48 -8.14 -4.28
C THR A 109 -15.74 -9.13 -5.41
N MET A 110 -16.30 -10.31 -5.10
CA MET A 110 -16.69 -11.30 -6.09
C MET A 110 -17.76 -10.75 -7.04
N LYS A 111 -18.81 -10.12 -6.49
CA LYS A 111 -19.85 -9.48 -7.28
C LYS A 111 -19.29 -8.41 -8.20
N TYR A 112 -18.48 -7.48 -7.64
CA TYR A 112 -17.84 -6.41 -8.42
C TYR A 112 -16.97 -6.98 -9.56
N THR A 113 -16.18 -8.01 -9.27
CA THR A 113 -15.32 -8.67 -10.26
C THR A 113 -16.14 -9.36 -11.35
N SER A 114 -17.19 -10.09 -10.97
CA SER A 114 -18.10 -10.72 -11.93
C SER A 114 -18.75 -9.71 -12.87
N ASP A 115 -19.29 -8.62 -12.33
CA ASP A 115 -19.92 -7.55 -13.10
C ASP A 115 -18.93 -6.87 -14.04
N MET A 116 -17.69 -6.67 -13.59
CA MET A 116 -16.62 -6.08 -14.40
C MET A 116 -16.22 -7.00 -15.55
N LEU A 117 -15.99 -8.29 -15.28
CA LEU A 117 -15.63 -9.28 -16.31
C LEU A 117 -16.75 -9.42 -17.35
N ALA A 118 -18.01 -9.43 -16.93
CA ALA A 118 -19.15 -9.48 -17.84
C ALA A 118 -19.21 -8.24 -18.75
N LYS A 119 -18.96 -7.04 -18.23
CA LYS A 119 -18.89 -5.80 -19.01
C LYS A 119 -17.78 -5.82 -20.06
N PHE A 120 -16.68 -6.52 -19.80
CA PHE A 120 -15.59 -6.71 -20.77
C PHE A 120 -15.82 -7.87 -21.74
N GLY A 121 -17.01 -8.50 -21.71
CA GLY A 121 -17.36 -9.58 -22.62
C GLY A 121 -16.67 -10.92 -22.32
N THR A 122 -16.21 -11.13 -21.08
CA THR A 122 -15.57 -12.38 -20.68
C THR A 122 -16.60 -13.53 -20.76
N PRO A 123 -16.24 -14.69 -21.34
CA PRO A 123 -17.14 -15.85 -21.39
C PRO A 123 -17.60 -16.30 -20.01
N ALA A 124 -18.86 -16.72 -19.89
CA ALA A 124 -19.46 -17.13 -18.61
C ALA A 124 -18.69 -18.26 -17.92
N ALA A 125 -18.11 -19.20 -18.68
CA ALA A 125 -17.29 -20.27 -18.13
C ALA A 125 -16.03 -19.73 -17.39
N ALA A 126 -15.34 -18.73 -17.96
CA ALA A 126 -14.18 -18.10 -17.36
C ALA A 126 -14.55 -17.25 -16.13
N ILE A 127 -15.73 -16.59 -16.17
CA ILE A 127 -16.27 -15.88 -15.00
C ILE A 127 -16.51 -16.87 -13.86
N ASN A 128 -17.20 -17.98 -14.14
CA ASN A 128 -17.49 -18.99 -13.12
C ASN A 128 -16.22 -19.60 -12.50
N GLU A 129 -15.21 -19.92 -13.33
CA GLU A 129 -13.91 -20.41 -12.85
C GLU A 129 -13.22 -19.37 -11.92
N THR A 130 -13.26 -18.09 -12.31
CA THR A 130 -12.70 -17.01 -11.49
C THR A 130 -13.44 -16.89 -10.15
N MET A 131 -14.77 -16.94 -10.17
CA MET A 131 -15.58 -16.87 -8.96
C MET A 131 -15.32 -18.06 -8.03
N GLN A 132 -15.17 -19.26 -8.57
CA GLN A 132 -14.83 -20.44 -7.77
C GLN A 132 -13.47 -20.27 -7.09
N LYS A 133 -12.44 -19.85 -7.80
CA LYS A 133 -11.11 -19.56 -7.22
C LYS A 133 -11.17 -18.50 -6.13
N MET A 134 -11.94 -17.42 -6.33
CA MET A 134 -12.12 -16.38 -5.33
C MET A 134 -12.87 -16.90 -4.10
N ALA A 135 -13.87 -17.77 -4.28
CA ALA A 135 -14.62 -18.37 -3.17
C ALA A 135 -13.72 -19.22 -2.26
N GLU A 136 -12.79 -19.98 -2.85
CA GLU A 136 -11.85 -20.85 -2.13
C GLU A 136 -10.68 -20.07 -1.47
N THR A 137 -10.43 -18.82 -1.89
CA THR A 137 -9.31 -18.02 -1.40
C THR A 137 -9.70 -17.23 -0.15
N ASP A 138 -8.90 -17.35 0.91
CA ASP A 138 -8.95 -16.42 2.05
C ASP A 138 -7.86 -15.36 1.92
N ASN A 139 -8.25 -14.16 1.45
CA ASN A 139 -7.33 -13.03 1.24
C ASN A 139 -6.68 -12.52 2.53
N TYR A 140 -7.27 -12.82 3.68
CA TYR A 140 -6.76 -12.42 4.99
C TYR A 140 -6.02 -13.56 5.72
N SER A 141 -5.80 -14.69 5.07
CA SER A 141 -4.89 -15.73 5.58
C SER A 141 -3.46 -15.18 5.68
N ILE A 142 -2.69 -15.66 6.64
CA ILE A 142 -1.31 -15.18 6.85
C ILE A 142 -0.44 -15.35 5.59
N GLY A 143 -0.64 -16.43 4.84
CA GLY A 143 0.08 -16.68 3.58
C GLY A 143 -0.25 -15.64 2.51
N ASN A 144 -1.53 -15.32 2.32
CA ASN A 144 -1.97 -14.34 1.34
C ASN A 144 -1.62 -12.91 1.75
N ILE A 145 -1.66 -12.59 3.03
CA ILE A 145 -1.18 -11.29 3.55
C ILE A 145 0.31 -11.12 3.30
N LEU A 146 1.14 -12.13 3.57
CA LEU A 146 2.59 -12.05 3.32
C LEU A 146 2.89 -11.95 1.82
N PHE A 147 2.17 -12.68 0.98
CA PHE A 147 2.29 -12.57 -0.47
C PHE A 147 1.87 -11.19 -0.97
N GLY A 148 0.74 -10.67 -0.50
CA GLY A 148 0.28 -9.32 -0.81
C GLY A 148 1.27 -8.25 -0.34
N LEU A 149 1.85 -8.39 0.85
CA LEU A 149 2.89 -7.51 1.35
C LEU A 149 4.11 -7.50 0.42
N ALA A 150 4.57 -8.68 -0.04
CA ALA A 150 5.68 -8.76 -0.97
C ALA A 150 5.39 -8.01 -2.28
N ILE A 151 4.21 -8.19 -2.86
CA ILE A 151 3.78 -7.47 -4.07
C ILE A 151 3.74 -5.96 -3.82
N ILE A 152 3.14 -5.51 -2.73
CA ILE A 152 3.10 -4.09 -2.36
C ILE A 152 4.51 -3.51 -2.26
N LEU A 153 5.45 -4.22 -1.64
CA LEU A 153 6.83 -3.77 -1.49
C LEU A 153 7.56 -3.66 -2.83
N VAL A 154 7.26 -4.52 -3.81
CA VAL A 154 7.79 -4.39 -5.18
C VAL A 154 7.32 -3.07 -5.81
N PHE A 155 6.02 -2.77 -5.75
CA PHE A 155 5.49 -1.49 -6.26
C PHE A 155 6.08 -0.30 -5.50
N GLN A 156 6.17 -0.37 -4.18
CA GLN A 156 6.80 0.67 -3.36
C GLN A 156 8.28 0.86 -3.71
N ALA A 157 9.01 -0.20 -4.04
CA ALA A 157 10.40 -0.08 -4.50
C ALA A 157 10.48 0.70 -5.82
N ILE A 158 9.59 0.45 -6.78
CA ILE A 158 9.53 1.20 -8.05
C ILE A 158 9.30 2.69 -7.77
N PHE A 159 8.32 3.03 -6.93
CA PHE A 159 8.07 4.43 -6.54
C PHE A 159 9.27 5.04 -5.80
N GLY A 160 9.89 4.28 -4.91
CA GLY A 160 11.10 4.70 -4.21
C GLY A 160 12.25 5.05 -5.16
N LEU A 161 12.45 4.24 -6.21
CA LEU A 161 13.45 4.53 -7.25
C LEU A 161 13.14 5.83 -8.02
N ILE A 162 11.86 6.05 -8.36
CA ILE A 162 11.42 7.27 -9.03
C ILE A 162 11.67 8.50 -8.14
N LEU A 163 11.23 8.46 -6.89
CA LEU A 163 11.44 9.57 -5.95
C LEU A 163 12.92 9.81 -5.69
N ALA A 164 13.73 8.77 -5.52
CA ALA A 164 15.17 8.89 -5.36
C ALA A 164 15.83 9.54 -6.58
N ALA A 165 15.40 9.22 -7.78
CA ALA A 165 15.90 9.83 -9.01
C ALA A 165 15.57 11.32 -9.10
N ILE A 166 14.33 11.70 -8.71
CA ILE A 166 13.87 13.11 -8.73
C ILE A 166 14.61 13.95 -7.68
N PHE A 167 14.79 13.40 -6.48
CA PHE A 167 15.29 14.17 -5.34
C PHE A 167 16.81 14.08 -5.13
N LYS A 168 17.53 13.19 -5.83
CA LYS A 168 19.01 13.14 -5.70
C LYS A 168 19.64 14.48 -5.98
N SER A 169 20.70 14.81 -5.23
CA SER A 169 21.51 15.99 -5.52
C SER A 169 22.26 15.80 -6.83
N LYS A 170 22.40 16.86 -7.63
CA LYS A 170 23.29 16.84 -8.80
C LYS A 170 24.71 16.57 -8.31
N SER A 171 25.39 15.61 -8.92
CA SER A 171 26.84 15.44 -8.69
C SER A 171 27.51 16.71 -9.20
N ASN A 172 28.13 17.48 -8.30
CA ASN A 172 29.13 18.45 -8.72
C ASN A 172 30.32 17.63 -9.22
N GLN A 173 30.30 17.24 -10.48
CA GLN A 173 31.54 16.94 -11.18
C GLN A 173 32.21 18.33 -11.34
N GLY A 174 33.05 18.65 -10.37
CA GLY A 174 33.91 19.82 -10.46
C GLY A 174 34.75 19.71 -11.74
N LEU A 175 34.73 20.78 -12.51
CA LEU A 175 35.73 21.11 -13.50
C LEU A 175 37.09 21.29 -12.80
#